data_82aa9c4ae1f1b00a3768f1c20b029e42
#
_entry.id   82aa9c4ae1f1b00a3768f1c20b029e42
#
_cell.length_a   1.000
_cell.length_b   1.000
_cell.length_c   1.000
_cell.angle_alpha   90.00
_cell.angle_beta   90.00
_cell.angle_gamma   90.00
#
_symmetry.space_group_name_H-M   'P 1'
#
loop_
_entity.id
_entity.type
_entity.pdbx_description
1 polymer ?
#
loop_
_entity_poly.entity_id
_entity_poly.type
_entity_poly.pdbx_seq_one_letter_code
_entity_poly.pdbx_strand_id
1 'polypeptide(L)'
;RSPELIQRIQDSMTLLIESSDELRDLDQVLGDGDLGITISAGARAVIEALKAMPTEPEPAPSDVARACAKAFANANPSTMAALVAGGLLAGSKVWVGCEDITAVEAEAFIRAAASSISHRGKSQVGDKTILDAMVPAVDSLARSIEANPAVAHDSALAAAALDSAIVDAGEAVVATRDLQSQRGRASWLQDRSIGLQ
;
A
#
# COMPACT_ATOMS: atom_id res chain seq x y z
N ARG A 1 -0.79 -15.26 -12.46
CA ARG A 1 -1.61 -16.27 -11.78
C ARG A 1 -1.47 -16.15 -10.27
N SER A 2 -2.44 -16.69 -9.53
CA SER A 2 -2.51 -16.51 -8.07
C SER A 2 -1.33 -17.07 -7.29
N PRO A 3 -0.72 -18.22 -7.63
CA PRO A 3 0.47 -18.68 -6.93
C PRO A 3 1.64 -17.71 -7.01
N GLU A 4 1.86 -17.10 -8.16
CA GLU A 4 2.90 -16.08 -8.33
C GLU A 4 2.54 -14.79 -7.55
N LEU A 5 1.29 -14.36 -7.60
CA LEU A 5 0.79 -13.23 -6.83
C LEU A 5 0.99 -13.46 -5.33
N ILE A 6 0.62 -14.63 -4.82
CA ILE A 6 0.82 -15.02 -3.41
C ILE A 6 2.31 -14.93 -3.04
N GLN A 7 3.20 -15.49 -3.86
CA GLN A 7 4.64 -15.45 -3.58
C GLN A 7 5.16 -14.01 -3.55
N ARG A 8 4.79 -13.17 -4.52
CA ARG A 8 5.19 -11.75 -4.56
C ARG A 8 4.70 -10.97 -3.36
N ILE A 9 3.47 -11.24 -2.90
CA ILE A 9 2.95 -10.60 -1.68
C ILE A 9 3.76 -11.07 -0.46
N GLN A 10 4.04 -12.37 -0.32
CA GLN A 10 4.83 -12.89 0.79
C GLN A 10 6.25 -12.31 0.83
N ASP A 11 6.91 -12.19 -0.32
CA ASP A 11 8.22 -11.55 -0.43
C ASP A 11 8.17 -10.08 0.02
N SER A 12 7.15 -9.34 -0.44
CA SER A 12 6.94 -7.94 -0.03
C SER A 12 6.66 -7.80 1.47
N MET A 13 5.87 -8.72 2.04
CA MET A 13 5.60 -8.73 3.49
C MET A 13 6.85 -9.03 4.30
N THR A 14 7.74 -9.88 3.79
CA THR A 14 9.04 -10.18 4.41
C THR A 14 9.91 -8.93 4.47
N LEU A 15 10.02 -8.18 3.37
CA LEU A 15 10.74 -6.91 3.34
C LEU A 15 10.17 -5.88 4.32
N LEU A 16 8.84 -5.81 4.47
CA LEU A 16 8.20 -4.93 5.45
C LEU A 16 8.54 -5.33 6.90
N ILE A 17 8.65 -6.63 7.19
CA ILE A 17 9.08 -7.12 8.50
C ILE A 17 10.54 -6.73 8.77
N GLU A 18 11.40 -6.87 7.79
CA GLU A 18 12.82 -6.49 7.87
C GLU A 18 13.00 -4.98 8.08
N SER A 19 12.09 -4.16 7.55
CA SER A 19 12.10 -2.70 7.69
C SER A 19 11.47 -2.20 9.01
N SER A 20 11.11 -3.08 9.93
CA SER A 20 10.36 -2.70 11.14
C SER A 20 11.07 -1.69 12.04
N ASP A 21 12.38 -1.81 12.17
CA ASP A 21 13.20 -0.88 12.99
C ASP A 21 13.26 0.50 12.33
N GLU A 22 13.44 0.56 11.01
CA GLU A 22 13.42 1.80 10.26
C GLU A 22 12.06 2.50 10.38
N LEU A 23 10.96 1.75 10.20
CA LEU A 23 9.61 2.28 10.34
C LEU A 23 9.33 2.82 11.75
N ARG A 24 9.83 2.14 12.79
CA ARG A 24 9.76 2.62 14.16
C ARG A 24 10.51 3.95 14.32
N ASP A 25 11.73 4.02 13.84
CA ASP A 25 12.59 5.19 13.99
C ASP A 25 12.03 6.40 13.26
N LEU A 26 11.45 6.20 12.06
CA LEU A 26 10.73 7.24 11.33
C LEU A 26 9.48 7.71 12.07
N ASP A 27 8.68 6.78 12.61
CA ASP A 27 7.45 7.13 13.32
C ASP A 27 7.75 7.86 14.65
N GLN A 28 8.83 7.53 15.35
CA GLN A 28 9.22 8.20 16.60
C GLN A 28 9.49 9.69 16.43
N VAL A 29 9.79 10.15 15.22
CA VAL A 29 10.03 11.58 14.94
C VAL A 29 8.74 12.41 15.07
N LEU A 30 7.61 11.87 14.63
CA LEU A 30 6.31 12.55 14.58
C LEU A 30 5.18 11.82 15.29
N GLY A 31 5.40 10.59 15.72
CA GLY A 31 4.43 9.69 16.35
C GLY A 31 4.93 9.10 17.65
N ASP A 32 4.49 7.89 17.95
CA ASP A 32 4.81 7.15 19.18
C ASP A 32 5.71 5.93 18.93
N GLY A 33 6.16 5.71 17.70
CA GLY A 33 7.09 4.65 17.33
C GLY A 33 6.45 3.26 17.25
N ASP A 34 5.14 3.15 17.16
CA ASP A 34 4.45 1.87 17.09
C ASP A 34 4.24 1.34 15.65
N LEU A 35 4.58 2.14 14.63
CA LEU A 35 4.37 1.79 13.22
C LEU A 35 5.09 0.50 12.83
N GLY A 36 6.36 0.34 13.24
CA GLY A 36 7.12 -0.87 12.96
C GLY A 36 6.48 -2.13 13.53
N ILE A 37 5.97 -2.05 14.76
CA ILE A 37 5.27 -3.17 15.43
C ILE A 37 3.97 -3.50 14.68
N THR A 38 3.18 -2.48 14.36
CA THR A 38 1.90 -2.64 13.66
C THR A 38 2.08 -3.26 12.27
N ILE A 39 3.02 -2.76 11.49
CA ILE A 39 3.32 -3.28 10.15
C ILE A 39 3.85 -4.71 10.21
N SER A 40 4.80 -5.00 11.10
CA SER A 40 5.35 -6.35 11.24
C SER A 40 4.30 -7.37 11.67
N ALA A 41 3.44 -7.02 12.61
CA ALA A 41 2.35 -7.91 13.04
C ALA A 41 1.37 -8.18 11.89
N GLY A 42 0.98 -7.14 11.15
CA GLY A 42 0.12 -7.25 9.97
C GLY A 42 0.75 -8.09 8.86
N ALA A 43 2.02 -7.85 8.55
CA ALA A 43 2.75 -8.58 7.52
C ALA A 43 2.90 -10.07 7.85
N ARG A 44 3.23 -10.42 9.10
CA ARG A 44 3.29 -11.83 9.55
C ARG A 44 1.92 -12.50 9.42
N ALA A 45 0.85 -11.84 9.85
CA ALA A 45 -0.50 -12.38 9.73
C ALA A 45 -0.92 -12.61 8.27
N VAL A 46 -0.54 -11.72 7.35
CA VAL A 46 -0.78 -11.89 5.92
C VAL A 46 -0.03 -13.10 5.38
N ILE A 47 1.27 -13.26 5.69
CA ILE A 47 2.06 -14.42 5.28
C ILE A 47 1.40 -15.73 5.74
N GLU A 48 1.01 -15.82 7.00
CA GLU A 48 0.37 -17.03 7.54
C GLU A 48 -1.01 -17.30 6.91
N ALA A 49 -1.81 -16.25 6.67
CA ALA A 49 -3.08 -16.40 5.99
C ALA A 49 -2.92 -16.91 4.55
N LEU A 50 -1.92 -16.44 3.82
CA LEU A 50 -1.63 -16.87 2.46
C LEU A 50 -1.09 -18.30 2.41
N LYS A 51 -0.24 -18.71 3.37
CA LYS A 51 0.21 -20.10 3.49
C LYS A 51 -0.94 -21.08 3.77
N ALA A 52 -1.97 -20.63 4.46
CA ALA A 52 -3.14 -21.43 4.80
C ALA A 52 -4.21 -21.48 3.69
N MET A 53 -4.03 -20.75 2.60
CA MET A 53 -4.98 -20.79 1.48
C MET A 53 -4.92 -22.13 0.76
N PRO A 54 -6.08 -22.66 0.28
CA PRO A 54 -6.10 -23.87 -0.52
C PRO A 54 -5.35 -23.65 -1.85
N THR A 55 -4.64 -24.67 -2.30
CA THR A 55 -3.99 -24.66 -3.62
C THR A 55 -4.91 -25.17 -4.73
N GLU A 56 -5.91 -25.95 -4.35
CA GLU A 56 -6.92 -26.54 -5.23
C GLU A 56 -8.34 -26.35 -4.64
N PRO A 57 -9.28 -25.71 -5.34
CA PRO A 57 -9.04 -24.94 -6.58
C PRO A 57 -8.14 -23.72 -6.34
N GLU A 58 -7.43 -23.28 -7.38
CA GLU A 58 -6.59 -22.07 -7.31
C GLU A 58 -7.45 -20.87 -6.89
N PRO A 59 -7.07 -20.12 -5.82
CA PRO A 59 -7.85 -19.01 -5.35
C PRO A 59 -7.86 -17.86 -6.37
N ALA A 60 -8.98 -17.17 -6.53
CA ALA A 60 -9.02 -15.97 -7.37
C ALA A 60 -8.16 -14.84 -6.77
N PRO A 61 -7.56 -13.96 -7.59
CA PRO A 61 -6.80 -12.81 -7.09
C PRO A 61 -7.58 -11.95 -6.09
N SER A 62 -8.88 -11.77 -6.29
CA SER A 62 -9.76 -11.07 -5.36
C SER A 62 -9.86 -11.76 -4.00
N ASP A 63 -9.80 -13.11 -3.94
CA ASP A 63 -9.82 -13.86 -2.69
C ASP A 63 -8.51 -13.73 -1.94
N VAL A 64 -7.38 -13.75 -2.67
CA VAL A 64 -6.05 -13.48 -2.12
C VAL A 64 -6.02 -12.11 -1.45
N ALA A 65 -6.47 -11.07 -2.15
CA ALA A 65 -6.49 -9.71 -1.62
C ALA A 65 -7.45 -9.58 -0.41
N ARG A 66 -8.60 -10.25 -0.41
CA ARG A 66 -9.51 -10.29 0.76
C ARG A 66 -8.90 -10.99 1.96
N ALA A 67 -8.16 -12.09 1.74
CA ALA A 67 -7.45 -12.78 2.80
C ALA A 67 -6.39 -11.88 3.44
N CYS A 68 -5.62 -11.14 2.65
CA CYS A 68 -4.66 -10.14 3.12
C CYS A 68 -5.35 -9.06 3.96
N ALA A 69 -6.44 -8.49 3.46
CA ALA A 69 -7.20 -7.45 4.16
C ALA A 69 -7.69 -7.92 5.54
N LYS A 70 -8.27 -9.12 5.60
CA LYS A 70 -8.76 -9.72 6.84
C LYS A 70 -7.64 -10.01 7.84
N ALA A 71 -6.54 -10.60 7.35
CA ALA A 71 -5.39 -10.94 8.20
C ALA A 71 -4.76 -9.67 8.79
N PHE A 72 -4.54 -8.65 7.98
CA PHE A 72 -3.96 -7.39 8.43
C PHE A 72 -4.85 -6.67 9.45
N ALA A 73 -6.18 -6.62 9.22
CA ALA A 73 -7.13 -6.02 10.15
C ALA A 73 -7.15 -6.69 11.53
N ASN A 74 -7.00 -8.02 11.56
CA ASN A 74 -7.10 -8.81 12.80
C ASN A 74 -5.79 -8.85 13.60
N ALA A 75 -4.66 -8.49 12.98
CA ALA A 75 -3.35 -8.61 13.60
C ALA A 75 -3.10 -7.57 14.68
N ASN A 76 -3.65 -6.38 14.51
CA ASN A 76 -3.43 -5.26 15.44
C ASN A 76 -4.61 -4.26 15.39
N PRO A 77 -5.25 -3.96 16.52
CA PRO A 77 -6.33 -2.99 16.59
C PRO A 77 -5.78 -1.55 16.56
N SER A 78 -5.47 -1.05 15.37
CA SER A 78 -5.04 0.34 15.17
C SER A 78 -5.85 1.02 14.05
N THR A 79 -5.96 2.35 14.13
CA THR A 79 -6.63 3.14 13.07
C THR A 79 -5.94 2.96 11.73
N MET A 80 -4.60 2.95 11.72
CA MET A 80 -3.81 2.74 10.51
C MET A 80 -4.09 1.36 9.91
N ALA A 81 -4.07 0.29 10.72
CA ALA A 81 -4.37 -1.05 10.25
C ALA A 81 -5.79 -1.16 9.66
N ALA A 82 -6.78 -0.50 10.27
CA ALA A 82 -8.14 -0.45 9.76
C ALA A 82 -8.26 0.28 8.42
N LEU A 83 -7.49 1.36 8.21
CA LEU A 83 -7.46 2.11 6.96
C LEU A 83 -6.78 1.29 5.85
N VAL A 84 -5.64 0.67 6.14
CA VAL A 84 -4.93 -0.20 5.18
C VAL A 84 -5.80 -1.39 4.79
N ALA A 85 -6.39 -2.10 5.75
CA ALA A 85 -7.28 -3.22 5.48
C ALA A 85 -8.51 -2.81 4.67
N GLY A 86 -9.09 -1.63 4.96
CA GLY A 86 -10.17 -1.05 4.17
C GLY A 86 -9.76 -0.75 2.74
N GLY A 87 -8.54 -0.27 2.53
CA GLY A 87 -7.94 -0.06 1.21
C GLY A 87 -7.77 -1.38 0.45
N LEU A 88 -7.15 -2.39 1.07
CA LEU A 88 -6.99 -3.72 0.48
C LEU A 88 -8.35 -4.35 0.11
N LEU A 89 -9.36 -4.18 0.96
CA LEU A 89 -10.70 -4.66 0.67
C LEU A 89 -11.36 -3.91 -0.50
N ALA A 90 -11.14 -2.61 -0.62
CA ALA A 90 -11.64 -1.83 -1.76
C ALA A 90 -10.96 -2.28 -3.07
N GLY A 91 -9.64 -2.46 -3.05
CA GLY A 91 -8.89 -2.99 -4.19
C GLY A 91 -9.32 -4.40 -4.58
N SER A 92 -9.58 -5.28 -3.60
CA SER A 92 -10.02 -6.65 -3.89
C SER A 92 -11.32 -6.72 -4.71
N LYS A 93 -12.19 -5.72 -4.58
CA LYS A 93 -13.46 -5.65 -5.35
C LYS A 93 -13.21 -5.37 -6.82
N VAL A 94 -12.15 -4.62 -7.14
CA VAL A 94 -11.75 -4.33 -8.52
C VAL A 94 -11.23 -5.60 -9.21
N TRP A 95 -10.65 -6.52 -8.46
CA TRP A 95 -10.11 -7.79 -8.98
C TRP A 95 -11.15 -8.91 -9.10
N VAL A 96 -12.43 -8.65 -8.80
CA VAL A 96 -13.47 -9.67 -8.97
C VAL A 96 -13.62 -10.03 -10.45
N GLY A 97 -13.45 -11.31 -10.77
CA GLY A 97 -13.50 -11.82 -12.14
C GLY A 97 -12.18 -11.72 -12.92
N CYS A 98 -11.12 -11.15 -12.34
CA CYS A 98 -9.80 -11.18 -12.95
C CYS A 98 -9.14 -12.56 -12.73
N GLU A 99 -8.56 -13.11 -13.78
CA GLU A 99 -7.75 -14.34 -13.73
C GLU A 99 -6.26 -14.00 -13.55
N ASP A 100 -5.80 -12.95 -14.20
CA ASP A 100 -4.44 -12.44 -14.13
C ASP A 100 -4.46 -10.96 -13.69
N ILE A 101 -3.38 -10.53 -13.06
CA ILE A 101 -3.19 -9.13 -12.66
C ILE A 101 -2.10 -8.54 -13.54
N THR A 102 -2.51 -7.64 -14.41
CA THR A 102 -1.63 -6.81 -15.24
C THR A 102 -1.36 -5.45 -14.57
N ALA A 103 -0.58 -4.59 -15.22
CA ALA A 103 -0.36 -3.23 -14.72
C ALA A 103 -1.67 -2.42 -14.61
N VAL A 104 -2.65 -2.71 -15.46
CA VAL A 104 -3.97 -2.04 -15.44
C VAL A 104 -4.76 -2.43 -14.19
N GLU A 105 -4.84 -3.74 -13.88
CA GLU A 105 -5.53 -4.21 -12.67
C GLU A 105 -4.78 -3.76 -11.40
N ALA A 106 -3.45 -3.69 -11.43
CA ALA A 106 -2.65 -3.17 -10.32
C ALA A 106 -2.90 -1.68 -10.09
N GLU A 107 -2.92 -0.87 -11.15
CA GLU A 107 -3.28 0.55 -11.07
C GLU A 107 -4.67 0.74 -10.46
N ALA A 108 -5.67 0.06 -11.00
CA ALA A 108 -7.05 0.15 -10.54
C ALA A 108 -7.19 -0.27 -9.06
N PHE A 109 -6.46 -1.31 -8.62
CA PHE A 109 -6.42 -1.74 -7.22
C PHE A 109 -5.86 -0.65 -6.31
N ILE A 110 -4.69 -0.09 -6.65
CA ILE A 110 -4.01 0.92 -5.82
C ILE A 110 -4.87 2.18 -5.76
N ARG A 111 -5.48 2.58 -6.87
CA ARG A 111 -6.40 3.73 -6.94
C ARG A 111 -7.62 3.53 -6.06
N ALA A 112 -8.26 2.36 -6.11
CA ALA A 112 -9.39 2.03 -5.22
C ALA A 112 -8.97 2.01 -3.75
N ALA A 113 -7.79 1.50 -3.44
CA ALA A 113 -7.24 1.50 -2.08
C ALA A 113 -6.98 2.93 -1.58
N ALA A 114 -6.33 3.78 -2.37
CA ALA A 114 -6.09 5.18 -2.02
C ALA A 114 -7.40 5.95 -1.82
N SER A 115 -8.40 5.77 -2.69
CA SER A 115 -9.73 6.36 -2.55
C SER A 115 -10.43 5.93 -1.25
N SER A 116 -10.36 4.64 -0.90
CA SER A 116 -10.92 4.13 0.35
C SER A 116 -10.23 4.73 1.57
N ILE A 117 -8.89 4.82 1.57
CA ILE A 117 -8.10 5.42 2.65
C ILE A 117 -8.44 6.91 2.78
N SER A 118 -8.50 7.65 1.67
CA SER A 118 -8.89 9.06 1.64
C SER A 118 -10.27 9.28 2.27
N HIS A 119 -11.27 8.55 1.78
CA HIS A 119 -12.64 8.70 2.26
C HIS A 119 -12.80 8.36 3.75
N ARG A 120 -12.25 7.22 4.19
CA ARG A 120 -12.37 6.73 5.57
C ARG A 120 -11.48 7.51 6.55
N GLY A 121 -10.27 7.88 6.13
CA GLY A 121 -9.33 8.68 6.90
C GLY A 121 -9.65 10.17 6.87
N LYS A 122 -10.59 10.61 6.02
CA LYS A 122 -10.90 12.03 5.76
C LYS A 122 -9.63 12.82 5.43
N SER A 123 -8.76 12.22 4.63
CA SER A 123 -7.45 12.75 4.27
C SER A 123 -7.32 12.90 2.76
N GLN A 124 -6.43 13.77 2.33
CA GLN A 124 -6.15 14.04 0.93
C GLN A 124 -4.64 14.27 0.73
N VAL A 125 -4.20 14.32 -0.51
CA VAL A 125 -2.84 14.75 -0.86
C VAL A 125 -2.61 16.16 -0.31
N GLY A 126 -1.47 16.39 0.33
CA GLY A 126 -1.13 17.61 1.04
C GLY A 126 -1.36 17.53 2.55
N ASP A 127 -2.04 16.50 3.06
CA ASP A 127 -2.26 16.30 4.51
C ASP A 127 -1.06 15.66 5.23
N LYS A 128 0.02 15.34 4.50
CA LYS A 128 1.21 14.63 4.99
C LYS A 128 0.86 13.24 5.53
N THR A 129 0.35 12.40 4.64
CA THR A 129 -0.11 11.03 4.93
C THR A 129 0.42 10.05 3.89
N ILE A 130 0.11 8.75 4.02
CA ILE A 130 0.42 7.74 3.00
C ILE A 130 -0.12 8.10 1.61
N LEU A 131 -1.17 8.92 1.52
CA LEU A 131 -1.74 9.35 0.24
C LEU A 131 -0.78 10.22 -0.57
N ASP A 132 0.10 10.95 0.13
CA ASP A 132 1.12 11.79 -0.52
C ASP A 132 2.18 10.97 -1.27
N ALA A 133 2.30 9.67 -0.97
CA ALA A 133 3.11 8.73 -1.73
C ALA A 133 2.27 7.92 -2.72
N MET A 134 1.12 7.39 -2.27
CA MET A 134 0.30 6.46 -3.07
C MET A 134 -0.31 7.11 -4.31
N VAL A 135 -0.82 8.35 -4.19
CA VAL A 135 -1.50 9.02 -5.31
C VAL A 135 -0.51 9.37 -6.42
N PRO A 136 0.64 10.03 -6.16
CA PRO A 136 1.65 10.24 -7.20
C PRO A 136 2.15 8.95 -7.86
N ALA A 137 2.33 7.87 -7.09
CA ALA A 137 2.75 6.59 -7.63
C ALA A 137 1.71 6.00 -8.60
N VAL A 138 0.44 5.97 -8.22
CA VAL A 138 -0.61 5.42 -9.09
C VAL A 138 -0.86 6.30 -10.31
N ASP A 139 -0.73 7.62 -10.19
CA ASP A 139 -0.84 8.54 -11.32
C ASP A 139 0.33 8.38 -12.30
N SER A 140 1.54 8.09 -11.80
CA SER A 140 2.70 7.77 -12.62
C SER A 140 2.49 6.48 -13.42
N LEU A 141 1.99 5.44 -12.76
CA LEU A 141 1.67 4.17 -13.41
C LEU A 141 0.58 4.35 -14.48
N ALA A 142 -0.47 5.12 -14.18
CA ALA A 142 -1.53 5.43 -15.15
C ALA A 142 -0.97 6.16 -16.38
N ARG A 143 -0.15 7.18 -16.19
CA ARG A 143 0.51 7.89 -17.31
C ARG A 143 1.36 6.95 -18.16
N SER A 144 2.07 6.01 -17.56
CA SER A 144 2.88 5.02 -18.28
C SER A 144 2.02 4.09 -19.14
N ILE A 145 0.87 3.63 -18.61
CA ILE A 145 -0.10 2.80 -19.34
C ILE A 145 -0.74 3.58 -20.49
N GLU A 146 -1.14 4.82 -20.25
CA GLU A 146 -1.74 5.70 -21.29
C GLU A 146 -0.74 6.00 -22.43
N ALA A 147 0.53 6.27 -22.08
CA ALA A 147 1.57 6.56 -23.06
C ALA A 147 1.96 5.33 -23.89
N ASN A 148 1.90 4.15 -23.30
CA ASN A 148 2.23 2.89 -23.96
C ASN A 148 1.35 1.75 -23.47
N PRO A 149 0.27 1.41 -24.19
CA PRO A 149 -0.62 0.29 -23.80
C PRO A 149 0.06 -1.08 -23.71
N ALA A 150 1.24 -1.27 -24.29
CA ALA A 150 2.00 -2.52 -24.15
C ALA A 150 2.47 -2.77 -22.71
N VAL A 151 2.53 -1.74 -21.85
CA VAL A 151 2.78 -1.87 -20.40
C VAL A 151 1.82 -2.85 -19.73
N ALA A 152 0.59 -2.96 -20.21
CA ALA A 152 -0.40 -3.90 -19.69
C ALA A 152 -0.04 -5.38 -19.93
N HIS A 153 0.79 -5.69 -20.93
CA HIS A 153 1.01 -7.06 -21.41
C HIS A 153 2.48 -7.47 -21.46
N ASP A 154 3.40 -6.54 -21.29
CA ASP A 154 4.84 -6.77 -21.29
C ASP A 154 5.42 -6.56 -19.88
N SER A 155 5.98 -7.62 -19.30
CA SER A 155 6.49 -7.59 -17.94
C SER A 155 7.69 -6.65 -17.73
N ALA A 156 8.53 -6.46 -18.75
CA ALA A 156 9.67 -5.56 -18.67
C ALA A 156 9.21 -4.09 -18.70
N LEU A 157 8.23 -3.78 -19.55
CA LEU A 157 7.63 -2.44 -19.58
C LEU A 157 6.84 -2.15 -18.31
N ALA A 158 6.11 -3.14 -17.78
CA ALA A 158 5.41 -3.01 -16.50
C ALA A 158 6.38 -2.75 -15.34
N ALA A 159 7.51 -3.46 -15.30
CA ALA A 159 8.56 -3.24 -14.30
C ALA A 159 9.13 -1.82 -14.39
N ALA A 160 9.47 -1.34 -15.59
CA ALA A 160 9.97 0.01 -15.81
C ALA A 160 8.93 1.09 -15.39
N ALA A 161 7.65 0.85 -15.65
CA ALA A 161 6.58 1.74 -15.22
C ALA A 161 6.43 1.78 -13.68
N LEU A 162 6.61 0.64 -13.01
CA LEU A 162 6.63 0.56 -11.55
C LEU A 162 7.85 1.27 -10.95
N ASP A 163 9.03 1.11 -11.57
CA ASP A 163 10.24 1.84 -11.14
C ASP A 163 10.02 3.37 -11.22
N SER A 164 9.39 3.85 -12.30
CA SER A 164 9.03 5.26 -12.42
C SER A 164 8.04 5.70 -11.35
N ALA A 165 7.05 4.87 -11.04
CA ALA A 165 6.06 5.15 -9.98
C ALA A 165 6.72 5.21 -8.59
N ILE A 166 7.73 4.37 -8.33
CA ILE A 166 8.50 4.39 -7.07
C ILE A 166 9.31 5.69 -6.95
N VAL A 167 9.92 6.15 -8.05
CA VAL A 167 10.66 7.43 -8.08
C VAL A 167 9.72 8.59 -7.77
N ASP A 168 8.57 8.67 -8.47
CA ASP A 168 7.57 9.73 -8.25
C ASP A 168 7.02 9.72 -6.81
N ALA A 169 6.79 8.53 -6.23
CA ALA A 169 6.41 8.39 -4.83
C ALA A 169 7.49 8.92 -3.88
N GLY A 170 8.76 8.59 -4.13
CA GLY A 170 9.90 9.05 -3.33
C GLY A 170 10.06 10.57 -3.37
N GLU A 171 9.95 11.18 -4.54
CA GLU A 171 10.00 12.63 -4.69
C GLU A 171 8.84 13.31 -3.95
N ALA A 172 7.64 12.74 -4.04
CA ALA A 172 6.47 13.25 -3.35
C ALA A 172 6.62 13.13 -1.80
N VAL A 173 7.20 12.03 -1.30
CA VAL A 173 7.54 11.88 0.13
C VAL A 173 8.51 12.97 0.57
N VAL A 174 9.57 13.23 -0.21
CA VAL A 174 10.52 14.33 0.10
C VAL A 174 9.80 15.68 0.15
N ALA A 175 8.88 15.95 -0.76
CA ALA A 175 8.10 17.18 -0.79
C ALA A 175 7.19 17.36 0.45
N THR A 176 6.78 16.27 1.12
CA THR A 176 5.97 16.38 2.36
C THR A 176 6.74 17.02 3.51
N ARG A 177 8.07 17.11 3.44
CA ARG A 177 8.89 17.73 4.47
C ARG A 177 8.40 19.15 4.80
N ASP A 178 8.02 19.91 3.78
CA ASP A 178 7.59 21.31 3.93
C ASP A 178 6.11 21.45 4.30
N LEU A 179 5.38 20.33 4.40
CA LEU A 179 3.98 20.30 4.77
C LEU A 179 3.82 20.16 6.29
N GLN A 180 2.76 20.75 6.82
CA GLN A 180 2.26 20.51 8.17
C GLN A 180 1.38 19.27 8.19
N SER A 181 1.60 18.38 9.17
CA SER A 181 0.74 17.19 9.36
C SER A 181 -0.68 17.59 9.74
N GLN A 182 -1.67 17.11 8.97
CA GLN A 182 -3.08 17.43 9.17
C GLN A 182 -3.87 16.28 9.82
N ARG A 183 -3.27 15.09 9.93
CA ARG A 183 -3.96 13.86 10.36
C ARG A 183 -3.13 13.08 11.38
N GLY A 184 -3.84 12.21 12.11
CA GLY A 184 -3.22 11.34 13.10
C GLY A 184 -2.57 12.10 14.25
N ARG A 185 -1.69 11.43 14.98
CA ARG A 185 -0.98 12.00 16.15
C ARG A 185 -0.01 13.11 15.76
N ALA A 186 0.60 13.00 14.59
CA ALA A 186 1.51 14.02 14.07
C ALA A 186 0.83 15.39 13.90
N SER A 187 -0.49 15.45 13.71
CA SER A 187 -1.22 16.72 13.61
C SER A 187 -1.19 17.53 14.92
N TRP A 188 -0.98 16.88 16.06
CA TRP A 188 -0.86 17.58 17.36
C TRP A 188 0.43 18.40 17.48
N LEU A 189 1.43 18.08 16.66
CA LEU A 189 2.70 18.82 16.61
C LEU A 189 2.56 20.15 15.85
N GLN A 190 1.50 20.33 15.06
CA GLN A 190 1.24 21.54 14.26
C GLN A 190 2.49 21.96 13.45
N ASP A 191 2.91 23.23 13.57
CA ASP A 191 4.07 23.75 12.83
C ASP A 191 5.37 22.99 13.11
N ARG A 192 5.48 22.32 14.26
CA ARG A 192 6.67 21.49 14.58
C ARG A 192 6.81 20.25 13.71
N SER A 193 5.77 19.88 12.96
CA SER A 193 5.83 18.81 11.98
C SER A 193 6.46 19.25 10.65
N ILE A 194 6.65 20.56 10.43
CA ILE A 194 7.30 21.10 9.23
C ILE A 194 8.82 20.89 9.33
N GLY A 195 9.44 20.50 8.24
CA GLY A 195 10.88 20.19 8.18
C GLY A 195 11.24 18.76 8.58
N LEU A 196 10.27 17.95 9.02
CA LEU A 196 10.42 16.54 9.40
C LEU A 196 9.74 15.63 8.37
N GLN A 197 10.20 14.38 8.29
CA GLN A 197 9.57 13.33 7.46
C GLN A 197 9.14 12.20 8.35
#